data_db08af9f82f53b78ffb41c0651ab4497
#
_entry.id   db08af9f82f53b78ffb41c0651ab4497
#
_cell.length_a   1.000
_cell.length_b   1.000
_cell.length_c   1.000
_cell.angle_alpha   90.00
_cell.angle_beta   90.00
_cell.angle_gamma   90.00
#
_symmetry.space_group_name_H-M   'P 1'
#
loop_
_entity.id
_entity.type
_entity.pdbx_description
1 polymer ?
#
loop_
_entity_poly.entity_id
_entity_poly.type
_entity_poly.pdbx_seq_one_letter_code
_entity_poly.pdbx_strand_id
1 'polypeptide(L)'
;MCGIVGYIGFENAADFMLEGLEKLEYHGYDSAGIAVVGENNVIKVQKKMGRLANLEAVVKADPNQGHIGIGHTRWATHGRPSDMNAHPHTSTDGKFAVVHNGIIENYMPLKEELLAKGVEFTSETDTEVVAHLLSDMYDGNFESTVRRMLERIEGSYSLVMVCADEPNKIIATKKDNPLVVGLGKGENFIASDIPAIIQRTRETYIINDNEVVIVTPDSVTITDRAGQPVQKDIYHVTWNAEAAEKGGYEHFMLKEIYEQPKAIRDTLSGRINKDATEVVYDELNWTPDMVKGIKRILITACGTAYHAGLVAKYYIEQLARIPVEVDIASEYRYRTPLTDEDTLCIVISQSGETSDTLSALKEAKRLGAKSLGITNVVGSAVSREADQVIYTWAGPEIAVASTKAYTTQLVALLLLAVYLGQLNGRIDEAVKHEILTNLQELPALTHEIFENVDEIKAFANHYGYKEDAFFLGRLIDYAVAMEGSLKLKEISYIHAEAYAGGELKHGTLALIEEGIPVIALATQESVREKMMSNIKEVKARDAIVIGVGMKGDEELAKYVDHTIFVPKTDAFTVPILAVVPLQLLSYYAAITRGADVDKPRNLAKSVTVE
;
A
#
# COMPACT_ATOMS: atom_id res chain seq x y z
N MET A 1 -0.06 4.11 7.86
CA MET A 1 -1.30 3.64 8.53
C MET A 1 -0.90 3.14 9.90
N CYS A 2 -1.76 3.29 10.91
CA CYS A 2 -1.54 2.70 12.23
C CYS A 2 -2.21 1.33 12.31
N GLY A 3 -1.75 0.44 13.22
CA GLY A 3 -2.39 -0.84 13.47
C GLY A 3 -3.37 -0.77 14.62
N ILE A 4 -4.62 -1.22 14.43
CA ILE A 4 -5.63 -1.38 15.49
C ILE A 4 -5.91 -2.87 15.69
N VAL A 5 -5.99 -3.29 16.96
CA VAL A 5 -6.46 -4.61 17.38
C VAL A 5 -7.42 -4.45 18.55
N GLY A 6 -8.53 -5.16 18.54
CA GLY A 6 -9.47 -5.28 19.66
C GLY A 6 -9.84 -6.74 19.90
N TYR A 7 -10.03 -7.09 21.16
CA TYR A 7 -10.39 -8.44 21.59
C TYR A 7 -11.45 -8.43 22.67
N ILE A 8 -12.40 -9.31 22.53
CA ILE A 8 -13.37 -9.63 23.58
C ILE A 8 -13.66 -11.14 23.55
N GLY A 9 -13.45 -11.84 24.66
CA GLY A 9 -13.62 -13.29 24.70
C GLY A 9 -13.26 -13.91 26.03
N PHE A 10 -12.68 -15.11 26.01
CA PHE A 10 -12.35 -15.91 27.19
C PHE A 10 -10.85 -15.96 27.50
N GLU A 11 -9.98 -15.54 26.58
CA GLU A 11 -8.54 -15.47 26.78
C GLU A 11 -8.14 -14.14 27.44
N ASN A 12 -6.87 -14.03 27.85
CA ASN A 12 -6.33 -12.75 28.30
C ASN A 12 -6.14 -11.80 27.11
N ALA A 13 -6.84 -10.68 27.13
CA ALA A 13 -6.85 -9.72 26.04
C ALA A 13 -5.46 -9.13 25.73
N ALA A 14 -4.59 -8.96 26.77
CA ALA A 14 -3.25 -8.42 26.56
C ALA A 14 -2.40 -9.29 25.65
N ASP A 15 -2.45 -10.62 25.82
CA ASP A 15 -1.66 -11.57 25.04
C ASP A 15 -2.09 -11.55 23.58
N PHE A 16 -3.40 -11.62 23.32
CA PHE A 16 -3.94 -11.52 21.97
C PHE A 16 -3.58 -10.18 21.30
N MET A 17 -3.70 -9.06 22.03
CA MET A 17 -3.37 -7.75 21.45
C MET A 17 -1.90 -7.64 21.07
N LEU A 18 -0.97 -8.13 21.88
CA LEU A 18 0.46 -8.12 21.53
C LEU A 18 0.73 -8.98 20.28
N GLU A 19 0.13 -10.19 20.20
CA GLU A 19 0.24 -11.06 19.02
C GLU A 19 -0.32 -10.37 17.76
N GLY A 20 -1.50 -9.78 17.84
CA GLY A 20 -2.13 -9.08 16.72
C GLY A 20 -1.39 -7.83 16.29
N LEU A 21 -0.87 -7.03 17.26
CA LEU A 21 -0.10 -5.83 16.96
C LEU A 21 1.26 -6.18 16.34
N GLU A 22 1.87 -7.32 16.68
CA GLU A 22 3.09 -7.81 16.02
C GLU A 22 2.87 -8.00 14.52
N LYS A 23 1.71 -8.56 14.14
CA LYS A 23 1.32 -8.75 12.75
C LYS A 23 0.99 -7.44 12.02
N LEU A 24 0.73 -6.34 12.74
CA LEU A 24 0.44 -5.02 12.20
C LEU A 24 1.57 -4.00 12.38
N GLU A 25 2.71 -4.38 12.93
CA GLU A 25 3.81 -3.43 13.21
C GLU A 25 4.34 -2.75 11.93
N TYR A 26 4.16 -3.35 10.75
CA TYR A 26 4.49 -2.73 9.46
C TYR A 26 3.61 -1.52 9.12
N HIS A 27 2.49 -1.33 9.80
CA HIS A 27 1.62 -0.15 9.65
C HIS A 27 2.09 1.04 10.51
N GLY A 28 2.78 0.80 11.64
CA GLY A 28 3.28 1.86 12.52
C GLY A 28 4.20 1.30 13.59
N TYR A 29 5.27 2.01 13.89
CA TYR A 29 6.31 1.57 14.83
C TYR A 29 6.92 2.73 15.64
N ASP A 30 6.27 3.90 15.64
CA ASP A 30 6.71 5.08 16.41
C ASP A 30 6.37 4.96 17.90
N SER A 31 5.28 4.31 18.19
CA SER A 31 4.86 3.94 19.54
C SER A 31 3.78 2.86 19.49
N ALA A 32 3.61 2.14 20.60
CA ALA A 32 2.56 1.14 20.74
C ALA A 32 1.92 1.22 22.14
N GLY A 33 0.69 0.73 22.25
CA GLY A 33 0.02 0.64 23.55
C GLY A 33 -1.24 -0.22 23.51
N ILE A 34 -1.64 -0.64 24.70
CA ILE A 34 -2.85 -1.43 24.95
C ILE A 34 -3.65 -0.85 26.12
N ALA A 35 -4.95 -1.02 26.05
CA ALA A 35 -5.87 -0.80 27.19
C ALA A 35 -6.65 -2.08 27.43
N VAL A 36 -6.65 -2.57 28.66
CA VAL A 36 -7.39 -3.77 29.08
C VAL A 36 -8.35 -3.41 30.19
N VAL A 37 -9.60 -3.86 30.08
CA VAL A 37 -10.60 -3.74 31.13
C VAL A 37 -10.39 -4.92 32.10
N GLY A 38 -9.91 -4.61 33.29
CA GLY A 38 -9.65 -5.61 34.34
C GLY A 38 -10.91 -6.07 35.06
N GLU A 39 -10.76 -7.08 35.93
CA GLU A 39 -11.87 -7.69 36.71
C GLU A 39 -12.68 -6.69 37.57
N ASN A 40 -12.05 -5.57 37.98
CA ASN A 40 -12.71 -4.51 38.75
C ASN A 40 -13.31 -3.41 37.87
N ASN A 41 -13.51 -3.66 36.59
CA ASN A 41 -13.94 -2.68 35.58
C ASN A 41 -13.04 -1.44 35.51
N VAL A 42 -11.78 -1.57 35.87
CA VAL A 42 -10.77 -0.51 35.74
C VAL A 42 -10.00 -0.71 34.44
N ILE A 43 -9.94 0.34 33.63
CA ILE A 43 -9.15 0.31 32.41
C ILE A 43 -7.69 0.56 32.74
N LYS A 44 -6.83 -0.46 32.55
CA LYS A 44 -5.38 -0.35 32.69
C LYS A 44 -4.74 -0.10 31.32
N VAL A 45 -4.06 1.04 31.19
CA VAL A 45 -3.38 1.43 29.96
C VAL A 45 -1.87 1.29 30.12
N GLN A 46 -1.24 0.65 29.16
CA GLN A 46 0.21 0.59 29.03
C GLN A 46 0.61 1.00 27.62
N LYS A 47 1.54 1.93 27.51
CA LYS A 47 1.98 2.46 26.22
C LYS A 47 3.46 2.85 26.26
N LYS A 48 4.15 2.70 25.13
CA LYS A 48 5.57 2.94 25.03
C LYS A 48 5.97 3.48 23.65
N MET A 49 6.84 4.47 23.65
CA MET A 49 7.50 4.98 22.45
C MET A 49 8.43 3.92 21.86
N GLY A 50 8.50 3.87 20.52
CA GLY A 50 9.34 2.97 19.75
C GLY A 50 8.63 1.67 19.37
N ARG A 51 9.40 0.67 19.01
CA ARG A 51 8.95 -0.62 18.53
C ARG A 51 8.08 -1.37 19.55
N LEU A 52 7.23 -2.28 19.06
CA LEU A 52 6.34 -3.11 19.89
C LEU A 52 7.07 -3.86 21.02
N ALA A 53 8.29 -4.30 20.79
CA ALA A 53 9.12 -4.96 21.79
C ALA A 53 9.31 -4.12 23.08
N ASN A 54 9.28 -2.78 22.98
CA ASN A 54 9.36 -1.89 24.14
C ASN A 54 8.07 -1.97 24.97
N LEU A 55 6.90 -2.06 24.33
CA LEU A 55 5.63 -2.28 25.02
C LEU A 55 5.56 -3.66 25.66
N GLU A 56 6.00 -4.71 24.94
CA GLU A 56 6.04 -6.07 25.50
C GLU A 56 6.83 -6.16 26.78
N ALA A 57 7.99 -5.48 26.86
CA ALA A 57 8.80 -5.44 28.07
C ALA A 57 8.03 -4.83 29.26
N VAL A 58 7.24 -3.76 29.01
CA VAL A 58 6.40 -3.11 30.03
C VAL A 58 5.27 -4.04 30.48
N VAL A 59 4.56 -4.67 29.54
CA VAL A 59 3.45 -5.60 29.83
C VAL A 59 3.95 -6.84 30.58
N LYS A 60 5.12 -7.39 30.22
CA LYS A 60 5.74 -8.51 30.93
C LYS A 60 6.15 -8.16 32.36
N ALA A 61 6.60 -6.92 32.60
CA ALA A 61 6.98 -6.45 33.93
C ALA A 61 5.79 -6.19 34.87
N ASP A 62 4.65 -5.76 34.31
CA ASP A 62 3.40 -5.45 35.02
C ASP A 62 2.19 -5.95 34.22
N PRO A 63 1.87 -7.27 34.26
CA PRO A 63 0.85 -7.88 33.41
C PRO A 63 -0.53 -7.29 33.58
N ASN A 64 -1.23 -7.11 32.47
CA ASN A 64 -2.64 -6.77 32.43
C ASN A 64 -3.48 -8.04 32.40
N GLN A 65 -4.48 -8.12 33.27
CA GLN A 65 -5.42 -9.23 33.35
C GLN A 65 -6.82 -8.73 32.97
N GLY A 66 -7.44 -9.37 31.99
CA GLY A 66 -8.80 -9.03 31.56
C GLY A 66 -9.12 -9.68 30.21
N HIS A 67 -10.41 -9.75 29.91
CA HIS A 67 -10.94 -10.45 28.75
C HIS A 67 -11.39 -9.53 27.60
N ILE A 68 -11.24 -8.22 27.81
CA ILE A 68 -11.59 -7.17 26.85
C ILE A 68 -10.43 -6.19 26.76
N GLY A 69 -10.03 -5.87 25.56
CA GLY A 69 -8.98 -4.88 25.36
C GLY A 69 -8.92 -4.33 23.94
N ILE A 70 -8.23 -3.21 23.83
CA ILE A 70 -7.93 -2.52 22.58
C ILE A 70 -6.46 -2.17 22.53
N GLY A 71 -5.85 -2.28 21.37
CA GLY A 71 -4.43 -2.05 21.18
C GLY A 71 -4.14 -1.31 19.89
N HIS A 72 -2.97 -0.66 19.84
CA HIS A 72 -2.59 0.22 18.75
C HIS A 72 -1.08 0.23 18.53
N THR A 73 -0.65 0.24 17.25
CA THR A 73 0.70 0.65 16.82
C THR A 73 0.57 1.93 16.02
N ARG A 74 1.34 2.96 16.40
CA ARG A 74 1.17 4.32 15.89
C ARG A 74 2.20 4.66 14.83
N TRP A 75 1.70 5.34 13.79
CA TRP A 75 2.43 6.21 12.88
C TRP A 75 2.02 7.65 13.20
N ALA A 76 2.96 8.49 13.65
CA ALA A 76 2.65 9.81 14.17
C ALA A 76 2.22 10.78 13.04
N THR A 77 1.02 11.33 13.15
CA THR A 77 0.48 12.42 12.34
C THR A 77 0.41 13.73 13.14
N HIS A 78 -0.14 13.68 14.37
CA HIS A 78 -0.27 14.80 15.30
C HIS A 78 0.44 14.51 16.60
N GLY A 79 1.32 15.39 17.04
CA GLY A 79 2.16 15.20 18.21
C GLY A 79 3.34 14.24 17.97
N ARG A 80 4.54 14.62 18.43
CA ARG A 80 5.77 13.81 18.28
C ARG A 80 5.65 12.43 18.92
N PRO A 81 6.40 11.41 18.46
CA PRO A 81 6.46 10.13 19.13
C PRO A 81 6.88 10.28 20.60
N SER A 82 6.05 9.78 21.51
CA SER A 82 6.30 9.79 22.96
C SER A 82 5.34 8.81 23.65
N ASP A 83 5.63 8.42 24.89
CA ASP A 83 4.73 7.57 25.69
C ASP A 83 3.36 8.27 25.90
N MET A 84 3.31 9.59 26.04
CA MET A 84 2.07 10.34 26.24
C MET A 84 1.20 10.40 24.97
N ASN A 85 1.83 10.59 23.82
CA ASN A 85 1.13 10.68 22.54
C ASN A 85 0.83 9.31 21.91
N ALA A 86 1.29 8.20 22.51
CA ALA A 86 0.90 6.86 22.10
C ALA A 86 -0.58 6.58 22.43
N HIS A 87 -1.24 5.79 21.59
CA HIS A 87 -2.58 5.26 21.88
C HIS A 87 -2.49 4.00 22.75
N PRO A 88 -3.55 3.66 23.50
CA PRO A 88 -4.86 4.31 23.65
C PRO A 88 -4.83 5.62 24.42
N HIS A 89 -5.79 6.52 24.14
CA HIS A 89 -6.09 7.69 24.97
C HIS A 89 -7.28 7.41 25.90
N THR A 90 -7.24 7.99 27.10
CA THR A 90 -8.30 7.82 28.10
C THR A 90 -8.96 9.14 28.45
N SER A 91 -10.21 9.07 28.87
CA SER A 91 -10.88 10.20 29.52
C SER A 91 -10.26 10.50 30.90
N THR A 92 -10.37 11.73 31.38
CA THR A 92 -9.82 12.16 32.69
C THR A 92 -10.38 11.33 33.86
N ASP A 93 -11.63 10.89 33.77
CA ASP A 93 -12.29 10.03 34.78
C ASP A 93 -11.91 8.53 34.66
N GLY A 94 -11.10 8.16 33.65
CA GLY A 94 -10.66 6.79 33.41
C GLY A 94 -11.74 5.83 32.91
N LYS A 95 -12.93 6.33 32.57
CA LYS A 95 -14.07 5.49 32.13
C LYS A 95 -13.96 5.00 30.68
N PHE A 96 -13.34 5.76 29.81
CA PHE A 96 -13.22 5.45 28.39
C PHE A 96 -11.78 5.31 27.97
N ALA A 97 -11.52 4.33 27.10
CA ALA A 97 -10.28 4.26 26.35
C ALA A 97 -10.59 4.14 24.84
N VAL A 98 -9.78 4.81 24.02
CA VAL A 98 -9.99 4.94 22.60
C VAL A 98 -8.69 4.72 21.85
N VAL A 99 -8.73 3.92 20.77
CA VAL A 99 -7.70 3.86 19.74
C VAL A 99 -8.27 4.39 18.43
N HIS A 100 -7.42 5.04 17.63
CA HIS A 100 -7.84 5.76 16.45
C HIS A 100 -6.80 5.67 15.33
N ASN A 101 -7.27 5.37 14.12
CA ASN A 101 -6.57 5.58 12.87
C ASN A 101 -7.29 6.69 12.09
N GLY A 102 -6.58 7.70 11.64
CA GLY A 102 -7.14 8.82 10.91
C GLY A 102 -6.78 10.17 11.50
N ILE A 103 -7.59 11.18 11.19
CA ILE A 103 -7.45 12.56 11.68
C ILE A 103 -8.83 13.11 12.04
N ILE A 104 -8.99 13.62 13.25
CA ILE A 104 -10.16 14.42 13.67
C ILE A 104 -9.89 15.88 13.28
N GLU A 105 -10.38 16.30 12.13
CA GLU A 105 -10.06 17.61 11.54
C GLU A 105 -10.51 18.79 12.41
N ASN A 106 -11.65 18.66 13.05
CA ASN A 106 -12.20 19.70 13.94
C ASN A 106 -11.79 19.55 15.41
N TYR A 107 -10.66 18.87 15.72
CA TYR A 107 -10.25 18.61 17.10
C TYR A 107 -9.96 19.88 17.90
N MET A 108 -9.43 20.95 17.29
CA MET A 108 -9.09 22.19 18.01
C MET A 108 -10.29 22.89 18.62
N PRO A 109 -11.39 23.19 17.89
CA PRO A 109 -12.60 23.74 18.47
C PRO A 109 -13.20 22.87 19.59
N LEU A 110 -13.19 21.54 19.40
CA LEU A 110 -13.69 20.61 20.41
C LEU A 110 -12.80 20.58 21.66
N LYS A 111 -11.49 20.67 21.49
CA LYS A 111 -10.54 20.78 22.61
C LYS A 111 -10.75 22.08 23.40
N GLU A 112 -10.93 23.21 22.74
CA GLU A 112 -11.19 24.50 23.39
C GLU A 112 -12.49 24.46 24.21
N GLU A 113 -13.55 23.85 23.69
CA GLU A 113 -14.82 23.66 24.42
C GLU A 113 -14.62 22.83 25.69
N LEU A 114 -13.89 21.69 25.59
CA LEU A 114 -13.64 20.80 26.73
C LEU A 114 -12.72 21.43 27.77
N LEU A 115 -11.70 22.17 27.35
CA LEU A 115 -10.86 22.98 28.24
C LEU A 115 -11.66 24.03 29.01
N ALA A 116 -12.63 24.68 28.36
CA ALA A 116 -13.54 25.64 29.02
C ALA A 116 -14.46 24.97 30.07
N LYS A 117 -14.70 23.66 29.96
CA LYS A 117 -15.39 22.83 30.95
C LYS A 117 -14.49 22.31 32.07
N GLY A 118 -13.20 22.62 32.02
CA GLY A 118 -12.21 22.16 33.02
C GLY A 118 -11.61 20.78 32.75
N VAL A 119 -11.77 20.23 31.54
CA VAL A 119 -11.12 18.97 31.15
C VAL A 119 -9.62 19.21 30.95
N GLU A 120 -8.78 18.35 31.52
CA GLU A 120 -7.32 18.41 31.34
C GLU A 120 -6.89 17.47 30.22
N PHE A 121 -6.06 17.98 29.29
CA PHE A 121 -5.47 17.21 28.21
C PHE A 121 -4.02 16.87 28.55
N THR A 122 -3.64 15.62 28.28
CA THR A 122 -2.30 15.10 28.56
C THR A 122 -1.44 14.95 27.32
N SER A 123 -2.06 14.84 26.15
CA SER A 123 -1.37 14.62 24.87
C SER A 123 -1.53 15.79 23.90
N GLU A 124 -0.70 15.73 22.85
CA GLU A 124 -0.75 16.66 21.71
C GLU A 124 -1.57 16.09 20.53
N THR A 125 -2.24 14.94 20.74
CA THR A 125 -2.96 14.25 19.66
C THR A 125 -4.37 14.80 19.49
N ASP A 126 -4.90 14.69 18.29
CA ASP A 126 -6.29 14.95 17.95
C ASP A 126 -7.24 13.91 18.58
N THR A 127 -6.76 12.70 18.81
CA THR A 127 -7.56 11.56 19.30
C THR A 127 -8.04 11.71 20.74
N GLU A 128 -7.28 12.37 21.61
CA GLU A 128 -7.64 12.52 23.03
C GLU A 128 -8.98 13.25 23.21
N VAL A 129 -9.35 14.14 22.28
CA VAL A 129 -10.66 14.79 22.24
C VAL A 129 -11.81 13.79 22.23
N VAL A 130 -11.66 12.67 21.53
CA VAL A 130 -12.72 11.65 21.42
C VAL A 130 -12.99 10.99 22.79
N ALA A 131 -11.96 10.65 23.54
CA ALA A 131 -12.10 10.05 24.87
C ALA A 131 -12.81 11.01 25.85
N HIS A 132 -12.47 12.31 25.78
CA HIS A 132 -13.09 13.31 26.63
C HIS A 132 -14.53 13.65 26.20
N LEU A 133 -14.84 13.68 24.90
CA LEU A 133 -16.22 13.83 24.41
C LEU A 133 -17.11 12.69 24.87
N LEU A 134 -16.62 11.44 24.85
CA LEU A 134 -17.37 10.30 25.35
C LEU A 134 -17.71 10.48 26.84
N SER A 135 -16.75 10.90 27.67
CA SER A 135 -16.98 11.14 29.09
C SER A 135 -17.94 12.31 29.35
N ASP A 136 -17.76 13.45 28.64
CA ASP A 136 -18.61 14.64 28.77
C ASP A 136 -20.09 14.37 28.40
N MET A 137 -20.32 13.46 27.44
CA MET A 137 -21.63 13.14 26.88
C MET A 137 -22.25 11.88 27.47
N TYR A 138 -21.57 11.16 28.38
CA TYR A 138 -22.03 9.87 28.89
C TYR A 138 -23.24 10.00 29.83
N ASP A 139 -24.31 9.30 29.49
CA ASP A 139 -25.56 9.29 30.22
C ASP A 139 -25.95 7.93 30.81
N GLY A 140 -24.99 6.99 30.87
CA GLY A 140 -25.21 5.62 31.31
C GLY A 140 -25.50 4.64 30.16
N ASN A 141 -25.41 5.09 28.90
CA ASN A 141 -25.55 4.23 27.73
C ASN A 141 -24.43 4.49 26.74
N PHE A 142 -23.51 3.55 26.62
CA PHE A 142 -22.30 3.69 25.81
C PHE A 142 -22.61 3.82 24.31
N GLU A 143 -23.58 3.05 23.79
CA GLU A 143 -23.94 3.10 22.38
C GLU A 143 -24.54 4.47 22.00
N SER A 144 -25.50 4.97 22.77
CA SER A 144 -26.09 6.27 22.49
C SER A 144 -25.07 7.41 22.60
N THR A 145 -24.12 7.28 23.52
CA THR A 145 -23.04 8.25 23.71
C THR A 145 -22.11 8.27 22.49
N VAL A 146 -21.70 7.10 21.97
CA VAL A 146 -20.89 7.01 20.75
C VAL A 146 -21.61 7.67 19.56
N ARG A 147 -22.91 7.41 19.39
CA ARG A 147 -23.69 8.03 18.29
C ARG A 147 -23.69 9.55 18.36
N ARG A 148 -23.93 10.13 19.55
CA ARG A 148 -23.89 11.58 19.75
C ARG A 148 -22.49 12.16 19.54
N MET A 149 -21.46 11.45 19.99
CA MET A 149 -20.07 11.85 19.75
C MET A 149 -19.76 11.89 18.24
N LEU A 150 -20.23 10.91 17.48
CA LEU A 150 -20.05 10.87 16.01
C LEU A 150 -20.72 12.04 15.27
N GLU A 151 -21.75 12.66 15.84
CA GLU A 151 -22.37 13.87 15.29
C GLU A 151 -21.48 15.12 15.46
N ARG A 152 -20.49 15.05 16.35
CA ARG A 152 -19.62 16.17 16.72
C ARG A 152 -18.28 16.17 15.99
N ILE A 153 -17.76 15.00 15.63
CA ILE A 153 -16.45 14.87 15.02
C ILE A 153 -16.52 14.94 13.50
N GLU A 154 -15.52 15.58 12.90
CA GLU A 154 -15.31 15.68 11.46
C GLU A 154 -13.95 15.10 11.08
N GLY A 155 -13.81 14.57 9.85
CA GLY A 155 -12.57 13.99 9.34
C GLY A 155 -12.68 12.52 8.98
N SER A 156 -11.54 11.85 8.87
CA SER A 156 -11.41 10.42 8.58
C SER A 156 -11.03 9.66 9.85
N TYR A 157 -11.67 8.51 10.10
CA TYR A 157 -11.39 7.75 11.32
C TYR A 157 -11.72 6.26 11.21
N SER A 158 -10.96 5.44 11.94
CA SER A 158 -11.38 4.16 12.50
C SER A 158 -11.19 4.22 13.99
N LEU A 159 -12.29 4.20 14.73
CA LEU A 159 -12.32 4.30 16.19
C LEU A 159 -12.70 2.95 16.80
N VAL A 160 -11.95 2.51 17.80
CA VAL A 160 -12.33 1.37 18.65
C VAL A 160 -12.26 1.80 20.10
N MET A 161 -13.34 1.57 20.81
CA MET A 161 -13.61 2.18 22.11
C MET A 161 -14.10 1.15 23.12
N VAL A 162 -13.69 1.31 24.38
CA VAL A 162 -14.17 0.54 25.54
C VAL A 162 -14.64 1.47 26.64
N CYS A 163 -15.60 0.99 27.43
CA CYS A 163 -16.19 1.71 28.57
C CYS A 163 -16.09 0.85 29.83
N ALA A 164 -15.54 1.42 30.92
CA ALA A 164 -15.42 0.76 32.21
C ALA A 164 -16.78 0.40 32.84
N ASP A 165 -17.79 1.26 32.65
CA ASP A 165 -19.12 1.04 33.20
C ASP A 165 -19.91 -0.03 32.39
N GLU A 166 -19.49 -0.36 31.18
CA GLU A 166 -20.11 -1.38 30.31
C GLU A 166 -19.04 -2.37 29.77
N PRO A 167 -18.42 -3.17 30.65
CA PRO A 167 -17.21 -3.95 30.34
C PRO A 167 -17.48 -5.24 29.54
N ASN A 168 -18.65 -5.37 28.96
CA ASN A 168 -19.05 -6.57 28.20
C ASN A 168 -19.16 -6.31 26.69
N LYS A 169 -18.69 -5.16 26.22
CA LYS A 169 -18.72 -4.82 24.80
C LYS A 169 -17.58 -3.89 24.38
N ILE A 170 -17.22 -3.99 23.12
CA ILE A 170 -16.41 -3.02 22.39
C ILE A 170 -17.32 -2.36 21.37
N ILE A 171 -17.21 -1.03 21.21
CA ILE A 171 -17.87 -0.32 20.13
C ILE A 171 -16.83 0.18 19.14
N ALA A 172 -17.09 -0.05 17.87
CA ALA A 172 -16.20 0.37 16.80
C ALA A 172 -16.98 1.07 15.68
N THR A 173 -16.34 1.97 14.97
CA THR A 173 -16.89 2.68 13.82
C THR A 173 -15.79 3.16 12.90
N LYS A 174 -16.13 3.44 11.64
CA LYS A 174 -15.13 3.95 10.68
C LYS A 174 -15.72 4.93 9.68
N LYS A 175 -14.84 5.78 9.14
CA LYS A 175 -15.03 6.60 7.95
C LYS A 175 -13.68 6.75 7.26
N ASP A 176 -13.60 6.33 5.98
CA ASP A 176 -12.43 6.39 5.10
C ASP A 176 -11.22 5.51 5.49
N ASN A 177 -11.09 5.01 6.71
CA ASN A 177 -10.01 4.12 7.17
C ASN A 177 -10.51 2.67 7.31
N PRO A 178 -9.66 1.63 7.05
CA PRO A 178 -10.10 0.24 7.10
C PRO A 178 -10.40 -0.25 8.52
N LEU A 179 -11.42 -1.11 8.63
CA LEU A 179 -11.76 -1.85 9.84
C LEU A 179 -12.48 -3.14 9.49
N VAL A 180 -12.07 -4.24 10.13
CA VAL A 180 -12.68 -5.56 9.98
C VAL A 180 -13.03 -6.14 11.35
N VAL A 181 -14.05 -6.99 11.38
CA VAL A 181 -14.45 -7.73 12.59
C VAL A 181 -14.33 -9.22 12.30
N GLY A 182 -13.50 -9.92 13.05
CA GLY A 182 -13.36 -11.37 12.99
C GLY A 182 -14.39 -12.06 13.89
N LEU A 183 -15.02 -13.10 13.36
CA LEU A 183 -16.05 -13.87 14.05
C LEU A 183 -15.45 -15.13 14.66
N GLY A 184 -15.55 -15.27 15.98
CA GLY A 184 -15.09 -16.45 16.72
C GLY A 184 -16.25 -17.22 17.39
N LYS A 185 -15.90 -18.13 18.27
CA LYS A 185 -16.88 -18.88 19.09
C LYS A 185 -16.67 -18.56 20.56
N GLY A 186 -17.54 -17.74 21.16
CA GLY A 186 -17.37 -17.21 22.50
C GLY A 186 -16.29 -16.14 22.59
N GLU A 187 -15.86 -15.64 21.46
CA GLU A 187 -14.89 -14.55 21.33
C GLU A 187 -15.06 -13.85 19.98
N ASN A 188 -14.70 -12.58 19.88
CA ASN A 188 -14.70 -11.83 18.65
C ASN A 188 -13.52 -10.84 18.61
N PHE A 189 -13.14 -10.44 17.40
CA PHE A 189 -11.94 -9.71 17.13
C PHE A 189 -12.24 -8.46 16.31
N ILE A 190 -11.48 -7.39 16.52
CA ILE A 190 -11.49 -6.19 15.69
C ILE A 190 -10.07 -5.94 15.21
N ALA A 191 -9.88 -5.59 13.95
CA ALA A 191 -8.58 -5.20 13.44
C ALA A 191 -8.69 -4.17 12.32
N SER A 192 -7.64 -3.38 12.15
CA SER A 192 -7.50 -2.52 10.97
C SER A 192 -7.08 -3.30 9.73
N ASP A 193 -6.53 -4.52 9.89
CA ASP A 193 -6.18 -5.40 8.78
C ASP A 193 -6.29 -6.88 9.18
N ILE A 194 -6.62 -7.73 8.21
CA ILE A 194 -6.88 -9.17 8.38
C ILE A 194 -5.68 -9.96 8.96
N PRO A 195 -4.40 -9.67 8.65
CA PRO A 195 -3.26 -10.39 9.21
C PRO A 195 -3.24 -10.50 10.73
N ALA A 196 -3.82 -9.53 11.44
CA ALA A 196 -3.90 -9.54 12.91
C ALA A 196 -4.77 -10.65 13.48
N ILE A 197 -5.76 -11.12 12.73
CA ILE A 197 -6.83 -12.03 13.21
C ILE A 197 -6.89 -13.35 12.45
N ILE A 198 -6.20 -13.50 11.32
CA ILE A 198 -6.33 -14.66 10.42
C ILE A 198 -5.95 -16.00 11.07
N GLN A 199 -5.09 -15.98 12.09
CA GLN A 199 -4.73 -17.20 12.83
C GLN A 199 -5.87 -17.69 13.75
N ARG A 200 -6.80 -16.81 14.11
CA ARG A 200 -7.94 -17.08 15.01
C ARG A 200 -9.21 -17.38 14.23
N THR A 201 -9.47 -16.61 13.17
CA THR A 201 -10.67 -16.80 12.34
C THR A 201 -10.43 -16.36 10.90
N ARG A 202 -11.14 -17.02 9.98
CA ARG A 202 -11.21 -16.64 8.56
C ARG A 202 -12.56 -16.05 8.18
N GLU A 203 -13.49 -16.01 9.11
CA GLU A 203 -14.82 -15.44 8.93
C GLU A 203 -14.80 -13.99 9.43
N THR A 204 -15.05 -13.04 8.53
CA THR A 204 -14.93 -11.63 8.86
C THR A 204 -16.09 -10.83 8.30
N TYR A 205 -16.44 -9.74 9.00
CA TYR A 205 -17.23 -8.65 8.44
C TYR A 205 -16.29 -7.50 8.02
N ILE A 206 -16.45 -7.03 6.79
CA ILE A 206 -15.82 -5.81 6.30
C ILE A 206 -16.73 -4.65 6.65
N ILE A 207 -16.25 -3.70 7.43
CA ILE A 207 -17.06 -2.57 7.91
C ILE A 207 -17.05 -1.44 6.88
N ASN A 208 -18.22 -0.89 6.56
CA ASN A 208 -18.38 0.25 5.68
C ASN A 208 -18.36 1.58 6.44
N ASP A 209 -18.22 2.68 5.70
CA ASP A 209 -18.23 4.01 6.31
C ASP A 209 -19.55 4.31 7.01
N ASN A 210 -19.42 4.95 8.18
CA ASN A 210 -20.56 5.33 9.05
C ASN A 210 -21.36 4.16 9.65
N GLU A 211 -20.85 2.93 9.58
CA GLU A 211 -21.41 1.84 10.36
C GLU A 211 -20.88 1.88 11.81
N VAL A 212 -21.74 1.54 12.74
CA VAL A 212 -21.43 1.37 14.16
C VAL A 212 -21.54 -0.09 14.51
N VAL A 213 -20.46 -0.66 15.02
CA VAL A 213 -20.35 -2.08 15.35
C VAL A 213 -20.27 -2.25 16.85
N ILE A 214 -21.15 -3.08 17.40
CA ILE A 214 -21.15 -3.49 18.79
C ILE A 214 -20.70 -4.94 18.84
N VAL A 215 -19.58 -5.18 19.49
CA VAL A 215 -18.95 -6.50 19.60
C VAL A 215 -19.00 -6.99 21.03
N THR A 216 -19.61 -8.16 21.23
CA THR A 216 -19.64 -8.89 22.50
C THR A 216 -18.97 -10.26 22.31
N PRO A 217 -18.70 -11.06 23.35
CA PRO A 217 -18.13 -12.39 23.16
C PRO A 217 -18.97 -13.29 22.24
N ASP A 218 -20.30 -13.16 22.30
CA ASP A 218 -21.24 -14.07 21.65
C ASP A 218 -21.93 -13.49 20.42
N SER A 219 -21.77 -12.18 20.15
CA SER A 219 -22.48 -11.51 19.06
C SER A 219 -21.75 -10.31 18.49
N VAL A 220 -22.01 -10.04 17.21
CA VAL A 220 -21.60 -8.82 16.50
C VAL A 220 -22.87 -8.19 15.93
N THR A 221 -23.19 -6.98 16.36
CA THR A 221 -24.31 -6.19 15.84
C THR A 221 -23.79 -5.02 15.04
N ILE A 222 -24.26 -4.87 13.81
CA ILE A 222 -23.87 -3.76 12.92
C ILE A 222 -25.11 -2.93 12.62
N THR A 223 -24.97 -1.63 12.77
CA THR A 223 -26.05 -0.66 12.49
C THR A 223 -25.47 0.50 11.67
N ASP A 224 -26.32 1.22 11.00
CA ASP A 224 -25.94 2.52 10.43
C ASP A 224 -25.82 3.59 11.55
N ARG A 225 -25.45 4.79 11.16
CA ARG A 225 -25.31 5.93 12.09
C ARG A 225 -26.61 6.30 12.80
N ALA A 226 -27.77 6.02 12.18
CA ALA A 226 -29.09 6.26 12.76
C ALA A 226 -29.59 5.11 13.67
N GLY A 227 -28.82 4.02 13.80
CA GLY A 227 -29.16 2.86 14.62
C GLY A 227 -30.01 1.80 13.91
N GLN A 228 -30.19 1.90 12.58
CA GLN A 228 -30.90 0.87 11.84
C GLN A 228 -29.99 -0.34 11.61
N PRO A 229 -30.48 -1.57 11.82
CA PRO A 229 -29.68 -2.76 11.59
C PRO A 229 -29.18 -2.87 10.14
N VAL A 230 -27.90 -3.21 9.98
CA VAL A 230 -27.27 -3.48 8.68
C VAL A 230 -26.98 -4.98 8.60
N GLN A 231 -27.47 -5.63 7.55
CA GLN A 231 -27.11 -7.01 7.24
C GLN A 231 -25.78 -7.05 6.47
N LYS A 232 -24.90 -7.94 6.86
CA LYS A 232 -23.58 -8.16 6.23
C LYS A 232 -23.42 -9.61 5.81
N ASP A 233 -22.82 -9.80 4.65
CA ASP A 233 -22.32 -11.10 4.24
C ASP A 233 -20.97 -11.37 4.94
N ILE A 234 -20.76 -12.62 5.33
CA ILE A 234 -19.48 -13.06 5.88
C ILE A 234 -18.46 -13.15 4.74
N TYR A 235 -17.38 -12.38 4.86
CA TYR A 235 -16.23 -12.53 3.98
C TYR A 235 -15.32 -13.65 4.50
N HIS A 236 -15.13 -14.68 3.67
CA HIS A 236 -14.23 -15.79 3.96
C HIS A 236 -12.84 -15.50 3.42
N VAL A 237 -11.85 -15.38 4.31
CA VAL A 237 -10.46 -15.16 3.93
C VAL A 237 -9.89 -16.41 3.26
N THR A 238 -9.53 -16.31 1.99
CA THR A 238 -9.10 -17.45 1.16
C THR A 238 -7.59 -17.71 1.17
N TRP A 239 -6.78 -16.70 1.51
CA TRP A 239 -5.32 -16.84 1.57
C TRP A 239 -4.84 -17.42 2.91
N ASN A 240 -3.63 -18.05 2.89
CA ASN A 240 -3.09 -18.74 4.05
C ASN A 240 -2.29 -17.79 4.96
N ALA A 241 -2.39 -17.96 6.29
CA ALA A 241 -1.60 -17.24 7.28
C ALA A 241 -0.08 -17.39 7.05
N GLU A 242 0.38 -18.57 6.58
CA GLU A 242 1.78 -18.83 6.22
C GLU A 242 2.31 -17.89 5.12
N ALA A 243 1.42 -17.37 4.26
CA ALA A 243 1.80 -16.38 3.24
C ALA A 243 2.27 -15.05 3.84
N ALA A 244 1.83 -14.72 5.05
CA ALA A 244 2.25 -13.55 5.80
C ALA A 244 3.49 -13.79 6.70
N GLU A 245 4.17 -14.94 6.58
CA GLU A 245 5.40 -15.26 7.29
C GLU A 245 6.63 -15.13 6.38
N LYS A 246 7.83 -14.98 6.96
CA LYS A 246 9.08 -14.81 6.18
C LYS A 246 9.49 -16.05 5.38
N GLY A 247 8.99 -17.24 5.71
CA GLY A 247 9.22 -18.47 4.94
C GLY A 247 10.70 -18.86 4.77
N GLY A 248 11.56 -18.55 5.75
CA GLY A 248 13.00 -18.83 5.73
C GLY A 248 13.86 -17.70 5.12
N TYR A 249 13.28 -16.65 4.60
CA TYR A 249 14.01 -15.47 4.16
C TYR A 249 14.39 -14.56 5.34
N GLU A 250 15.48 -13.84 5.21
CA GLU A 250 15.93 -12.90 6.25
C GLU A 250 14.94 -11.75 6.42
N HIS A 251 14.36 -11.24 5.28
CA HIS A 251 13.46 -10.10 5.23
C HIS A 251 12.22 -10.40 4.38
N PHE A 252 11.09 -9.75 4.68
CA PHE A 252 9.88 -9.83 3.87
C PHE A 252 10.11 -9.32 2.45
N MET A 253 10.82 -8.19 2.31
CA MET A 253 11.11 -7.64 0.99
C MET A 253 11.83 -8.64 0.09
N LEU A 254 12.84 -9.35 0.61
CA LEU A 254 13.56 -10.36 -0.17
C LEU A 254 12.63 -11.51 -0.57
N LYS A 255 11.83 -12.03 0.36
CA LYS A 255 10.80 -13.04 0.07
C LYS A 255 9.88 -12.58 -1.04
N GLU A 256 9.35 -11.36 -0.95
CA GLU A 256 8.39 -10.79 -1.90
C GLU A 256 9.01 -10.58 -3.29
N ILE A 257 10.30 -10.24 -3.37
CA ILE A 257 11.03 -10.21 -4.64
C ILE A 257 11.10 -11.62 -5.25
N TYR A 258 11.41 -12.65 -4.46
CA TYR A 258 11.48 -14.03 -4.95
C TYR A 258 10.11 -14.67 -5.20
N GLU A 259 9.03 -14.13 -4.66
CA GLU A 259 7.65 -14.55 -4.93
C GLU A 259 7.11 -14.06 -6.27
N GLN A 260 7.78 -13.13 -6.95
CA GLN A 260 7.29 -12.53 -8.20
C GLN A 260 6.92 -13.54 -9.28
N PRO A 261 7.67 -14.63 -9.54
CA PRO A 261 7.25 -15.63 -10.53
C PRO A 261 5.88 -16.24 -10.21
N LYS A 262 5.61 -16.51 -8.93
CA LYS A 262 4.31 -16.99 -8.48
C LYS A 262 3.23 -15.92 -8.60
N ALA A 263 3.50 -14.71 -8.15
CA ALA A 263 2.56 -13.59 -8.19
C ALA A 263 2.16 -13.24 -9.63
N ILE A 264 3.11 -13.26 -10.57
CA ILE A 264 2.84 -13.08 -12.02
C ILE A 264 1.91 -14.18 -12.53
N ARG A 265 2.19 -15.44 -12.22
CA ARG A 265 1.35 -16.57 -12.62
C ARG A 265 -0.07 -16.45 -12.08
N ASP A 266 -0.21 -16.07 -10.82
CA ASP A 266 -1.51 -15.90 -10.17
C ASP A 266 -2.30 -14.74 -10.81
N THR A 267 -1.62 -13.64 -11.18
CA THR A 267 -2.22 -12.50 -11.90
C THR A 267 -2.70 -12.89 -13.30
N LEU A 268 -1.97 -13.77 -13.99
CA LEU A 268 -2.32 -14.24 -15.35
C LEU A 268 -3.43 -15.29 -15.36
N SER A 269 -3.65 -15.95 -14.22
CA SER A 269 -4.55 -17.11 -14.12
C SER A 269 -5.97 -16.78 -14.58
N GLY A 270 -6.46 -17.52 -15.57
CA GLY A 270 -7.80 -17.38 -16.14
C GLY A 270 -7.97 -16.19 -17.10
N ARG A 271 -6.93 -15.34 -17.30
CA ARG A 271 -7.03 -14.12 -18.10
C ARG A 271 -6.48 -14.22 -19.51
N ILE A 272 -5.79 -15.29 -19.83
CA ILE A 272 -5.32 -15.58 -21.19
C ILE A 272 -5.94 -16.92 -21.61
N ASN A 273 -6.55 -16.96 -22.80
CA ASN A 273 -7.08 -18.21 -23.33
C ASN A 273 -5.95 -19.20 -23.66
N LYS A 274 -6.31 -20.49 -23.81
CA LYS A 274 -5.35 -21.57 -23.94
C LYS A 274 -4.38 -21.40 -25.13
N ASP A 275 -4.82 -20.78 -26.20
CA ASP A 275 -4.05 -20.60 -27.44
C ASP A 275 -3.29 -19.26 -27.49
N ALA A 276 -3.27 -18.49 -26.41
CA ALA A 276 -2.64 -17.18 -26.28
C ALA A 276 -3.07 -16.18 -27.40
N THR A 277 -4.35 -16.22 -27.77
CA THR A 277 -4.92 -15.36 -28.83
C THR A 277 -5.86 -14.29 -28.30
N GLU A 278 -6.34 -14.43 -27.06
CA GLU A 278 -7.32 -13.51 -26.46
C GLU A 278 -7.06 -13.32 -24.97
N VAL A 279 -7.30 -12.08 -24.53
CA VAL A 279 -7.46 -11.75 -23.11
C VAL A 279 -8.94 -11.89 -22.76
N VAL A 280 -9.20 -12.54 -21.62
CA VAL A 280 -10.53 -12.76 -21.06
C VAL A 280 -10.58 -12.16 -19.66
N TYR A 281 -11.58 -11.33 -19.41
CA TYR A 281 -11.89 -10.80 -18.08
C TYR A 281 -13.34 -11.12 -17.73
N ASP A 282 -13.55 -12.11 -16.87
CA ASP A 282 -14.89 -12.45 -16.35
C ASP A 282 -15.45 -11.35 -15.44
N GLU A 283 -14.54 -10.59 -14.79
CA GLU A 283 -14.87 -9.49 -13.90
C GLU A 283 -15.25 -8.18 -14.64
N LEU A 284 -14.95 -8.04 -15.93
CA LEU A 284 -15.24 -6.85 -16.72
C LEU A 284 -16.38 -7.09 -17.74
N ASN A 285 -17.46 -6.36 -17.59
CA ASN A 285 -18.62 -6.46 -18.50
C ASN A 285 -18.50 -5.46 -19.68
N TRP A 286 -17.31 -5.32 -20.29
CA TRP A 286 -17.08 -4.36 -21.36
C TRP A 286 -17.42 -4.94 -22.73
N THR A 287 -18.10 -4.12 -23.53
CA THR A 287 -18.40 -4.42 -24.94
C THR A 287 -17.54 -3.57 -25.88
N PRO A 288 -17.35 -3.99 -27.13
CA PRO A 288 -16.66 -3.18 -28.14
C PRO A 288 -17.18 -1.74 -28.24
N ASP A 289 -18.49 -1.54 -28.13
CA ASP A 289 -19.11 -0.21 -28.25
C ASP A 289 -18.82 0.66 -27.02
N MET A 290 -18.77 0.06 -25.82
CA MET A 290 -18.37 0.77 -24.60
C MET A 290 -16.93 1.27 -24.70
N VAL A 291 -16.00 0.43 -25.17
CA VAL A 291 -14.58 0.79 -25.32
C VAL A 291 -14.38 1.84 -26.41
N LYS A 292 -15.08 1.73 -27.54
CA LYS A 292 -15.07 2.76 -28.60
C LYS A 292 -15.62 4.12 -28.15
N GLY A 293 -16.48 4.13 -27.12
CA GLY A 293 -17.00 5.35 -26.50
C GLY A 293 -15.98 6.08 -25.63
N ILE A 294 -14.91 5.41 -25.15
CA ILE A 294 -13.87 6.03 -24.35
C ILE A 294 -13.00 6.93 -25.23
N LYS A 295 -13.02 8.24 -24.96
CA LYS A 295 -12.23 9.23 -25.71
C LYS A 295 -10.82 9.39 -25.13
N ARG A 296 -10.68 9.21 -23.83
CA ARG A 296 -9.41 9.29 -23.12
C ARG A 296 -9.44 8.43 -21.85
N ILE A 297 -8.27 8.06 -21.41
CA ILE A 297 -8.07 7.38 -20.13
C ILE A 297 -7.28 8.33 -19.22
N LEU A 298 -7.75 8.48 -17.98
CA LEU A 298 -7.03 9.10 -16.89
C LEU A 298 -6.56 7.98 -15.97
N ILE A 299 -5.25 7.92 -15.69
CA ILE A 299 -4.70 7.05 -14.66
C ILE A 299 -4.26 7.93 -13.49
N THR A 300 -4.73 7.65 -12.28
CA THR A 300 -4.33 8.41 -11.10
C THR A 300 -3.94 7.49 -9.96
N ALA A 301 -2.79 7.77 -9.34
CA ALA A 301 -2.17 6.96 -8.30
C ALA A 301 -1.08 7.73 -7.54
N CYS A 302 -0.48 7.09 -6.53
CA CYS A 302 0.64 7.63 -5.75
C CYS A 302 1.86 6.70 -5.82
N GLY A 303 3.07 7.27 -5.75
CA GLY A 303 4.34 6.54 -5.59
C GLY A 303 4.56 5.44 -6.64
N THR A 304 4.87 4.24 -6.19
CA THR A 304 5.09 3.05 -7.02
C THR A 304 3.93 2.79 -8.00
N ALA A 305 2.68 2.94 -7.54
CA ALA A 305 1.50 2.75 -8.38
C ALA A 305 1.37 3.84 -9.46
N TYR A 306 1.80 5.08 -9.19
CA TYR A 306 1.91 6.14 -10.20
C TYR A 306 2.92 5.77 -11.29
N HIS A 307 4.08 5.20 -10.91
CA HIS A 307 5.07 4.71 -11.89
C HIS A 307 4.52 3.56 -12.75
N ALA A 308 3.70 2.67 -12.17
CA ALA A 308 2.98 1.66 -12.97
C ALA A 308 2.02 2.31 -13.97
N GLY A 309 1.34 3.39 -13.58
CA GLY A 309 0.51 4.20 -14.46
C GLY A 309 1.29 4.81 -15.63
N LEU A 310 2.51 5.30 -15.40
CA LEU A 310 3.39 5.82 -16.44
C LEU A 310 3.77 4.75 -17.47
N VAL A 311 4.05 3.52 -17.03
CA VAL A 311 4.27 2.37 -17.92
C VAL A 311 3.01 2.06 -18.72
N ALA A 312 1.84 2.02 -18.05
CA ALA A 312 0.55 1.72 -18.66
C ALA A 312 0.17 2.71 -19.75
N LYS A 313 0.56 3.98 -19.63
CA LYS A 313 0.38 4.97 -20.69
C LYS A 313 0.97 4.48 -22.01
N TYR A 314 2.21 4.00 -22.00
CA TYR A 314 2.84 3.47 -23.20
C TYR A 314 2.11 2.24 -23.73
N TYR A 315 1.69 1.32 -22.85
CA TYR A 315 0.95 0.13 -23.25
C TYR A 315 -0.37 0.49 -23.94
N ILE A 316 -1.20 1.30 -23.31
CA ILE A 316 -2.54 1.62 -23.81
C ILE A 316 -2.47 2.47 -25.07
N GLU A 317 -1.61 3.49 -25.12
CA GLU A 317 -1.48 4.36 -26.30
C GLU A 317 -0.96 3.60 -27.52
N GLN A 318 -0.07 2.62 -27.33
CA GLN A 318 0.48 1.83 -28.44
C GLN A 318 -0.47 0.71 -28.89
N LEU A 319 -1.12 0.01 -27.96
CA LEU A 319 -1.91 -1.19 -28.27
C LEU A 319 -3.39 -0.87 -28.50
N ALA A 320 -3.97 0.05 -27.72
CA ALA A 320 -5.39 0.40 -27.84
C ALA A 320 -5.64 1.72 -28.58
N ARG A 321 -4.61 2.54 -28.80
CA ARG A 321 -4.73 3.85 -29.48
C ARG A 321 -5.71 4.82 -28.80
N ILE A 322 -5.82 4.75 -27.49
CA ILE A 322 -6.60 5.66 -26.66
C ILE A 322 -5.65 6.61 -25.94
N PRO A 323 -5.82 7.94 -26.01
CA PRO A 323 -4.97 8.89 -25.30
C PRO A 323 -5.01 8.66 -23.78
N VAL A 324 -3.86 8.70 -23.11
CA VAL A 324 -3.73 8.48 -21.68
C VAL A 324 -3.05 9.67 -21.01
N GLU A 325 -3.71 10.20 -20.00
CA GLU A 325 -3.14 11.13 -19.03
C GLU A 325 -2.81 10.37 -17.74
N VAL A 326 -1.64 10.62 -17.14
CA VAL A 326 -1.26 10.03 -15.85
C VAL A 326 -1.02 11.17 -14.88
N ASP A 327 -1.70 11.15 -13.75
CA ASP A 327 -1.65 12.22 -12.77
C ASP A 327 -1.37 11.68 -11.36
N ILE A 328 -0.73 12.51 -10.54
CA ILE A 328 -0.52 12.22 -9.12
C ILE A 328 -1.86 12.45 -8.39
N ALA A 329 -2.31 11.45 -7.64
CA ALA A 329 -3.64 11.47 -7.05
C ALA A 329 -3.87 12.64 -6.07
N SER A 330 -2.85 13.04 -5.29
CA SER A 330 -2.92 14.18 -4.38
C SER A 330 -3.13 15.51 -5.12
N GLU A 331 -2.64 15.65 -6.36
CA GLU A 331 -2.74 16.88 -7.15
C GLU A 331 -4.01 16.92 -8.00
N TYR A 332 -4.43 15.75 -8.53
CA TYR A 332 -5.54 15.64 -9.46
C TYR A 332 -6.81 16.34 -8.98
N ARG A 333 -7.23 16.08 -7.74
CA ARG A 333 -8.50 16.58 -7.22
C ARG A 333 -8.54 18.09 -7.00
N TYR A 334 -7.39 18.75 -6.84
CA TYR A 334 -7.28 20.18 -6.54
C TYR A 334 -7.06 21.06 -7.77
N ARG A 335 -6.63 20.48 -8.90
CA ARG A 335 -6.29 21.25 -10.10
C ARG A 335 -7.46 21.58 -11.03
N THR A 336 -8.71 21.37 -10.63
CA THR A 336 -9.91 21.54 -11.48
C THR A 336 -9.81 20.68 -12.76
N PRO A 337 -9.87 19.35 -12.63
CA PRO A 337 -9.60 18.44 -13.76
C PRO A 337 -10.67 18.55 -14.84
N LEU A 338 -10.25 18.35 -16.10
CA LEU A 338 -11.12 18.35 -17.27
C LEU A 338 -11.70 16.94 -17.55
N THR A 339 -12.23 16.31 -16.54
CA THR A 339 -12.81 14.96 -16.59
C THR A 339 -14.30 15.04 -16.91
N ASP A 340 -14.79 14.09 -17.70
CA ASP A 340 -16.16 14.03 -18.22
C ASP A 340 -16.63 12.57 -18.40
N GLU A 341 -17.85 12.38 -18.93
CA GLU A 341 -18.47 11.08 -19.19
C GLU A 341 -17.79 10.23 -20.29
N ASP A 342 -16.99 10.85 -21.15
CA ASP A 342 -16.18 10.17 -22.17
C ASP A 342 -14.81 9.70 -21.63
N THR A 343 -14.54 9.95 -20.35
CA THR A 343 -13.29 9.58 -19.65
C THR A 343 -13.45 8.26 -18.91
N LEU A 344 -12.49 7.35 -19.06
CA LEU A 344 -12.29 6.22 -18.15
C LEU A 344 -11.21 6.59 -17.13
N CYS A 345 -11.58 6.67 -15.87
CA CYS A 345 -10.63 6.86 -14.76
C CYS A 345 -10.15 5.50 -14.24
N ILE A 346 -8.85 5.25 -14.34
CA ILE A 346 -8.19 4.06 -13.77
C ILE A 346 -7.44 4.50 -12.52
N VAL A 347 -7.75 3.92 -11.37
CA VAL A 347 -7.01 4.13 -10.14
C VAL A 347 -6.22 2.87 -9.78
N ILE A 348 -4.98 3.07 -9.34
CA ILE A 348 -4.08 1.98 -9.00
C ILE A 348 -3.64 2.14 -7.54
N SER A 349 -3.87 1.10 -6.72
CA SER A 349 -3.44 1.07 -5.32
C SER A 349 -3.27 -0.36 -4.86
N GLN A 350 -2.09 -0.72 -4.36
CA GLN A 350 -1.83 -2.07 -3.83
C GLN A 350 -2.79 -2.41 -2.70
N SER A 351 -2.92 -1.56 -1.69
CA SER A 351 -3.82 -1.76 -0.54
C SER A 351 -5.28 -1.47 -0.88
N GLY A 352 -5.53 -0.61 -1.88
CA GLY A 352 -6.86 -0.05 -2.15
C GLY A 352 -7.39 0.88 -1.05
N GLU A 353 -6.50 1.32 -0.13
CA GLU A 353 -6.85 2.18 1.02
C GLU A 353 -6.08 3.52 1.00
N THR A 354 -5.36 3.83 -0.08
CA THR A 354 -4.62 5.10 -0.21
C THR A 354 -5.58 6.27 -0.29
N SER A 355 -5.54 7.18 0.69
CA SER A 355 -6.49 8.29 0.85
C SER A 355 -6.58 9.16 -0.40
N ASP A 356 -5.45 9.65 -0.90
CA ASP A 356 -5.41 10.48 -2.11
C ASP A 356 -5.98 9.78 -3.33
N THR A 357 -5.64 8.48 -3.52
CA THR A 357 -6.15 7.69 -4.66
C THR A 357 -7.67 7.51 -4.58
N LEU A 358 -8.20 7.24 -3.38
CA LEU A 358 -9.63 7.12 -3.15
C LEU A 358 -10.35 8.45 -3.39
N SER A 359 -9.77 9.55 -2.91
CA SER A 359 -10.32 10.89 -3.11
C SER A 359 -10.31 11.31 -4.59
N ALA A 360 -9.26 10.98 -5.33
CA ALA A 360 -9.19 11.20 -6.77
C ALA A 360 -10.25 10.37 -7.53
N LEU A 361 -10.47 9.12 -7.14
CA LEU A 361 -11.54 8.28 -7.68
C LEU A 361 -12.92 8.89 -7.46
N LYS A 362 -13.24 9.30 -6.24
CA LYS A 362 -14.50 9.96 -5.90
C LYS A 362 -14.72 11.24 -6.71
N GLU A 363 -13.66 12.05 -6.88
CA GLU A 363 -13.73 13.28 -7.68
C GLU A 363 -13.96 12.99 -9.18
N ALA A 364 -13.26 12.01 -9.77
CA ALA A 364 -13.46 11.61 -11.15
C ALA A 364 -14.91 11.14 -11.40
N LYS A 365 -15.46 10.33 -10.50
CA LYS A 365 -16.86 9.88 -10.57
C LYS A 365 -17.85 11.04 -10.43
N ARG A 366 -17.58 11.99 -9.51
CA ARG A 366 -18.40 13.20 -9.35
C ARG A 366 -18.47 14.02 -10.64
N LEU A 367 -17.39 14.03 -11.43
CA LEU A 367 -17.29 14.70 -12.72
C LEU A 367 -17.88 13.89 -13.89
N GLY A 368 -18.39 12.67 -13.65
CA GLY A 368 -19.08 11.84 -14.63
C GLY A 368 -18.24 10.74 -15.26
N ALA A 369 -16.95 10.59 -14.90
CA ALA A 369 -16.11 9.54 -15.44
C ALA A 369 -16.59 8.14 -15.01
N LYS A 370 -16.43 7.16 -15.91
CA LYS A 370 -16.47 5.74 -15.55
C LYS A 370 -15.18 5.37 -14.84
N SER A 371 -15.22 4.40 -13.93
CA SER A 371 -14.09 4.09 -13.10
C SER A 371 -13.71 2.61 -13.08
N LEU A 372 -12.39 2.36 -13.06
CA LEU A 372 -11.79 1.05 -12.89
C LEU A 372 -10.75 1.09 -11.77
N GLY A 373 -10.90 0.25 -10.77
CA GLY A 373 -9.90 0.06 -9.72
C GLY A 373 -8.95 -1.09 -10.06
N ILE A 374 -7.64 -0.89 -9.87
CA ILE A 374 -6.64 -1.97 -9.91
C ILE A 374 -6.05 -2.08 -8.51
N THR A 375 -6.34 -3.17 -7.80
CA THR A 375 -5.93 -3.36 -6.41
C THR A 375 -5.58 -4.81 -6.11
N ASN A 376 -4.83 -5.04 -5.03
CA ASN A 376 -4.49 -6.38 -4.58
C ASN A 376 -5.42 -6.90 -3.47
N VAL A 377 -6.10 -5.99 -2.75
CA VAL A 377 -6.88 -6.33 -1.57
C VAL A 377 -8.37 -6.35 -1.90
N VAL A 378 -8.96 -7.55 -1.80
CA VAL A 378 -10.40 -7.74 -1.97
C VAL A 378 -11.16 -7.03 -0.86
N GLY A 379 -12.24 -6.33 -1.23
CA GLY A 379 -13.06 -5.59 -0.27
C GLY A 379 -12.44 -4.28 0.22
N SER A 380 -11.33 -3.81 -0.38
CA SER A 380 -10.73 -2.51 -0.07
C SER A 380 -11.64 -1.34 -0.49
N ALA A 381 -11.36 -0.14 0.04
CA ALA A 381 -12.14 1.07 -0.24
C ALA A 381 -12.21 1.37 -1.76
N VAL A 382 -11.08 1.28 -2.47
CA VAL A 382 -11.05 1.43 -3.93
C VAL A 382 -11.93 0.38 -4.62
N SER A 383 -11.89 -0.89 -4.16
CA SER A 383 -12.69 -1.95 -4.78
C SER A 383 -14.18 -1.81 -4.55
N ARG A 384 -14.61 -1.13 -3.49
CA ARG A 384 -16.02 -0.84 -3.22
C ARG A 384 -16.50 0.43 -3.93
N GLU A 385 -15.62 1.39 -4.14
CA GLU A 385 -15.96 2.68 -4.75
C GLU A 385 -15.94 2.64 -6.28
N ALA A 386 -15.01 1.92 -6.90
CA ALA A 386 -14.89 1.83 -8.35
C ALA A 386 -16.07 1.08 -8.98
N ASP A 387 -16.46 1.45 -10.21
CA ASP A 387 -17.56 0.79 -10.93
C ASP A 387 -17.19 -0.64 -11.31
N GLN A 388 -15.91 -0.90 -11.58
CA GLN A 388 -15.35 -2.23 -11.85
C GLN A 388 -13.95 -2.36 -11.27
N VAL A 389 -13.47 -3.58 -11.03
CA VAL A 389 -12.21 -3.85 -10.35
C VAL A 389 -11.46 -4.99 -11.02
N ILE A 390 -10.15 -4.81 -11.16
CA ILE A 390 -9.19 -5.87 -11.49
C ILE A 390 -8.32 -6.11 -10.25
N TYR A 391 -8.32 -7.36 -9.76
CA TYR A 391 -7.43 -7.76 -8.68
C TYR A 391 -6.13 -8.30 -9.23
N THR A 392 -4.99 -7.90 -8.62
CA THR A 392 -3.66 -8.35 -9.06
C THR A 392 -3.27 -9.72 -8.55
N TRP A 393 -3.93 -10.21 -7.51
CA TRP A 393 -3.69 -11.54 -6.92
C TRP A 393 -2.23 -11.79 -6.50
N ALA A 394 -1.50 -10.74 -6.14
CA ALA A 394 -0.09 -10.83 -5.73
C ALA A 394 0.12 -11.54 -4.37
N GLY A 395 -0.96 -11.83 -3.65
CA GLY A 395 -0.90 -12.26 -2.26
C GLY A 395 -0.49 -11.12 -1.31
N PRO A 396 -0.37 -11.39 -0.01
CA PRO A 396 0.03 -10.37 0.97
C PRO A 396 1.42 -9.81 0.67
N GLU A 397 1.57 -8.49 0.73
CA GLU A 397 2.84 -7.78 0.63
C GLU A 397 3.03 -6.95 1.90
N ILE A 398 4.03 -7.33 2.71
CA ILE A 398 4.25 -6.86 4.09
C ILE A 398 5.32 -5.78 4.15
N ALA A 399 6.43 -5.95 3.38
CA ALA A 399 7.48 -4.94 3.32
C ALA A 399 6.91 -3.59 2.90
N VAL A 400 7.34 -2.51 3.55
CA VAL A 400 6.81 -1.15 3.30
C VAL A 400 7.04 -0.75 1.84
N ALA A 401 8.25 -0.95 1.32
CA ALA A 401 8.56 -0.70 -0.08
C ALA A 401 7.95 -1.80 -0.98
N SER A 402 7.07 -1.43 -1.89
CA SER A 402 6.40 -2.37 -2.81
C SER A 402 7.36 -2.97 -3.83
N THR A 403 7.24 -4.27 -4.08
CA THR A 403 8.02 -5.04 -5.06
C THR A 403 7.13 -5.87 -5.97
N LYS A 404 6.61 -7.00 -5.50
CA LYS A 404 5.74 -7.89 -6.28
C LYS A 404 4.41 -7.22 -6.66
N ALA A 405 3.89 -6.30 -5.84
CA ALA A 405 2.68 -5.56 -6.18
C ALA A 405 2.89 -4.69 -7.42
N TYR A 406 4.03 -4.01 -7.56
CA TYR A 406 4.35 -3.24 -8.76
C TYR A 406 4.41 -4.14 -10.01
N THR A 407 5.15 -5.25 -9.92
CA THR A 407 5.30 -6.21 -11.02
C THR A 407 3.95 -6.75 -11.48
N THR A 408 3.07 -7.12 -10.54
CA THR A 408 1.72 -7.60 -10.87
C THR A 408 0.80 -6.49 -11.37
N GLN A 409 0.98 -5.25 -10.93
CA GLN A 409 0.30 -4.10 -11.54
C GLN A 409 0.69 -3.92 -12.99
N LEU A 410 1.98 -4.03 -13.34
CA LEU A 410 2.43 -3.97 -14.74
C LEU A 410 1.81 -5.08 -15.60
N VAL A 411 1.76 -6.31 -15.08
CA VAL A 411 1.11 -7.46 -15.76
C VAL A 411 -0.37 -7.18 -15.99
N ALA A 412 -1.10 -6.74 -14.96
CA ALA A 412 -2.52 -6.43 -15.07
C ALA A 412 -2.80 -5.28 -16.07
N LEU A 413 -1.94 -4.26 -16.06
CA LEU A 413 -2.04 -3.11 -16.97
C LEU A 413 -1.70 -3.47 -18.42
N LEU A 414 -0.73 -4.37 -18.65
CA LEU A 414 -0.44 -4.87 -19.99
C LEU A 414 -1.59 -5.72 -20.53
N LEU A 415 -2.14 -6.63 -19.72
CA LEU A 415 -3.34 -7.39 -20.07
C LEU A 415 -4.53 -6.45 -20.39
N LEU A 416 -4.73 -5.41 -19.57
CA LEU A 416 -5.79 -4.42 -19.81
C LEU A 416 -5.58 -3.68 -21.14
N ALA A 417 -4.35 -3.28 -21.46
CA ALA A 417 -4.04 -2.61 -22.73
C ALA A 417 -4.29 -3.51 -23.93
N VAL A 418 -3.93 -4.80 -23.85
CA VAL A 418 -4.25 -5.81 -24.87
C VAL A 418 -5.77 -5.99 -24.99
N TYR A 419 -6.48 -6.10 -23.87
CA TYR A 419 -7.94 -6.24 -23.85
C TYR A 419 -8.68 -5.05 -24.49
N LEU A 420 -8.25 -3.82 -24.15
CA LEU A 420 -8.79 -2.61 -24.79
C LEU A 420 -8.51 -2.59 -26.28
N GLY A 421 -7.29 -2.95 -26.70
CA GLY A 421 -6.89 -3.06 -28.11
C GLY A 421 -7.67 -4.12 -28.87
N GLN A 422 -7.95 -5.24 -28.21
CA GLN A 422 -8.78 -6.34 -28.73
C GLN A 422 -10.24 -5.89 -28.94
N LEU A 423 -10.85 -5.25 -27.95
CA LEU A 423 -12.25 -4.82 -28.02
C LEU A 423 -12.49 -3.70 -29.04
N ASN A 424 -11.56 -2.76 -29.17
CA ASN A 424 -11.70 -1.67 -30.14
C ASN A 424 -11.12 -1.99 -31.52
N GLY A 425 -10.54 -3.17 -31.71
CA GLY A 425 -9.99 -3.66 -32.98
C GLY A 425 -8.74 -2.89 -33.45
N ARG A 426 -7.92 -2.37 -32.53
CA ARG A 426 -6.73 -1.56 -32.84
C ARG A 426 -5.41 -2.31 -32.69
N ILE A 427 -5.39 -3.41 -31.95
CA ILE A 427 -4.18 -4.22 -31.77
C ILE A 427 -3.98 -5.13 -33.01
N ASP A 428 -2.74 -5.24 -33.44
CA ASP A 428 -2.35 -6.22 -34.45
C ASP A 428 -2.36 -7.64 -33.86
N GLU A 429 -2.92 -8.62 -34.58
CA GLU A 429 -3.09 -9.99 -34.10
C GLU A 429 -1.76 -10.70 -33.82
N ALA A 430 -0.71 -10.43 -34.64
CA ALA A 430 0.60 -11.03 -34.42
C ALA A 430 1.27 -10.43 -33.18
N VAL A 431 1.20 -9.11 -32.99
CA VAL A 431 1.70 -8.42 -31.80
C VAL A 431 0.95 -8.90 -30.56
N LYS A 432 -0.37 -9.05 -30.62
CA LYS A 432 -1.18 -9.58 -29.52
C LYS A 432 -0.70 -10.98 -29.12
N HIS A 433 -0.59 -11.87 -30.08
CA HIS A 433 -0.17 -13.25 -29.84
C HIS A 433 1.26 -13.31 -29.24
N GLU A 434 2.19 -12.52 -29.75
CA GLU A 434 3.57 -12.41 -29.20
C GLU A 434 3.55 -11.97 -27.74
N ILE A 435 2.83 -10.88 -27.40
CA ILE A 435 2.73 -10.38 -26.02
C ILE A 435 2.11 -11.44 -25.09
N LEU A 436 1.01 -12.08 -25.51
CA LEU A 436 0.34 -13.08 -24.68
C LEU A 436 1.20 -14.32 -24.45
N THR A 437 1.95 -14.74 -25.46
CA THR A 437 2.93 -15.85 -25.34
C THR A 437 4.04 -15.48 -24.35
N ASN A 438 4.64 -14.31 -24.50
CA ASN A 438 5.71 -13.84 -23.63
C ASN A 438 5.22 -13.62 -22.17
N LEU A 439 3.97 -13.17 -21.97
CA LEU A 439 3.38 -13.11 -20.65
C LEU A 439 3.25 -14.48 -19.98
N GLN A 440 2.94 -15.54 -20.73
CA GLN A 440 2.88 -16.90 -20.18
C GLN A 440 4.27 -17.43 -19.79
N GLU A 441 5.33 -17.00 -20.49
CA GLU A 441 6.72 -17.36 -20.19
C GLU A 441 7.32 -16.52 -19.06
N LEU A 442 6.74 -15.37 -18.78
CA LEU A 442 7.28 -14.37 -17.85
C LEU A 442 7.63 -14.92 -16.45
N PRO A 443 6.86 -15.84 -15.82
CA PRO A 443 7.25 -16.44 -14.55
C PRO A 443 8.59 -17.19 -14.61
N ALA A 444 8.87 -17.91 -15.70
CA ALA A 444 10.13 -18.63 -15.90
C ALA A 444 11.27 -17.64 -16.16
N LEU A 445 11.06 -16.65 -17.02
CA LEU A 445 12.03 -15.60 -17.31
C LEU A 445 12.40 -14.79 -16.05
N THR A 446 11.42 -14.50 -15.20
CA THR A 446 11.67 -13.83 -13.91
C THR A 446 12.54 -14.68 -13.00
N HIS A 447 12.35 -16.00 -13.01
CA HIS A 447 13.16 -16.92 -12.20
C HIS A 447 14.64 -16.93 -12.65
N GLU A 448 14.92 -16.83 -13.96
CA GLU A 448 16.30 -16.76 -14.48
C GLU A 448 17.10 -15.55 -13.95
N ILE A 449 16.43 -14.44 -13.59
CA ILE A 449 17.11 -13.26 -13.03
C ILE A 449 17.74 -13.61 -11.69
N PHE A 450 17.14 -14.50 -10.92
CA PHE A 450 17.63 -14.91 -9.60
C PHE A 450 18.90 -15.77 -9.66
N GLU A 451 19.25 -16.33 -10.82
CA GLU A 451 20.49 -17.08 -11.02
C GLU A 451 21.73 -16.16 -11.01
N ASN A 452 21.55 -14.87 -11.27
CA ASN A 452 22.64 -13.88 -11.39
C ASN A 452 22.66 -12.85 -10.23
N VAL A 453 22.05 -13.18 -9.09
CA VAL A 453 21.93 -12.27 -7.92
C VAL A 453 23.28 -11.90 -7.33
N ASP A 454 24.29 -12.78 -7.41
CA ASP A 454 25.62 -12.52 -6.84
C ASP A 454 26.33 -11.32 -7.50
N GLU A 455 26.14 -11.10 -8.80
CA GLU A 455 26.67 -9.93 -9.50
C GLU A 455 25.99 -8.64 -9.00
N ILE A 456 24.67 -8.65 -8.89
CA ILE A 456 23.89 -7.52 -8.39
C ILE A 456 24.30 -7.18 -6.94
N LYS A 457 24.49 -8.21 -6.12
CA LYS A 457 24.97 -8.08 -4.74
C LYS A 457 26.37 -7.48 -4.67
N ALA A 458 27.28 -7.89 -5.58
CA ALA A 458 28.62 -7.34 -5.66
C ALA A 458 28.60 -5.83 -5.99
N PHE A 459 27.74 -5.40 -6.93
CA PHE A 459 27.56 -3.98 -7.24
C PHE A 459 27.00 -3.19 -6.06
N ALA A 460 25.96 -3.72 -5.42
CA ALA A 460 25.37 -3.08 -4.25
C ALA A 460 26.39 -2.93 -3.11
N ASN A 461 27.20 -3.94 -2.84
CA ASN A 461 28.24 -3.89 -1.82
C ASN A 461 29.34 -2.86 -2.16
N HIS A 462 29.65 -2.68 -3.44
CA HIS A 462 30.70 -1.75 -3.85
C HIS A 462 30.23 -0.29 -3.88
N TYR A 463 28.99 -0.06 -4.35
CA TYR A 463 28.46 1.30 -4.56
C TYR A 463 27.40 1.73 -3.55
N GLY A 464 26.92 0.83 -2.69
CA GLY A 464 25.91 1.11 -1.68
C GLY A 464 26.29 2.16 -0.62
N TYR A 465 27.54 2.55 -0.53
CA TYR A 465 28.01 3.62 0.37
C TYR A 465 27.99 5.02 -0.26
N LYS A 466 27.68 5.13 -1.56
CA LYS A 466 27.56 6.44 -2.23
C LYS A 466 26.33 7.18 -1.73
N GLU A 467 26.42 8.52 -1.68
CA GLU A 467 25.32 9.35 -1.19
C GLU A 467 24.30 9.66 -2.27
N ASP A 468 24.75 9.72 -3.55
CA ASP A 468 23.92 10.05 -4.70
C ASP A 468 24.01 8.95 -5.76
N ALA A 469 22.94 8.78 -6.54
CA ALA A 469 22.86 7.89 -7.70
C ALA A 469 21.86 8.43 -8.73
N PHE A 470 22.11 8.21 -10.01
CA PHE A 470 21.21 8.60 -11.08
C PHE A 470 20.71 7.38 -11.85
N PHE A 471 19.44 7.45 -12.26
CA PHE A 471 18.82 6.46 -13.11
C PHE A 471 18.46 7.10 -14.46
N LEU A 472 18.78 6.42 -15.55
CA LEU A 472 18.50 6.91 -16.89
C LEU A 472 17.69 5.89 -17.67
N GLY A 473 16.71 6.38 -18.43
CA GLY A 473 15.93 5.57 -19.35
C GLY A 473 15.37 6.42 -20.48
N ARG A 474 14.85 5.75 -21.50
CA ARG A 474 14.08 6.39 -22.59
C ARG A 474 12.79 5.66 -22.81
N LEU A 475 11.73 6.39 -23.19
CA LEU A 475 10.39 5.83 -23.34
C LEU A 475 9.97 5.11 -22.05
N ILE A 476 9.51 3.87 -22.18
CA ILE A 476 9.06 3.04 -21.06
C ILE A 476 10.17 2.75 -20.03
N ASP A 477 11.41 2.63 -20.47
CA ASP A 477 12.57 2.46 -19.57
C ASP A 477 12.74 3.64 -18.60
N TYR A 478 12.31 4.85 -18.97
CA TYR A 478 12.32 5.99 -18.06
C TYR A 478 11.34 5.80 -16.91
N ALA A 479 10.14 5.30 -17.18
CA ALA A 479 9.16 5.00 -16.14
C ALA A 479 9.66 3.89 -15.17
N VAL A 480 10.35 2.87 -15.70
CA VAL A 480 11.01 1.82 -14.88
C VAL A 480 12.17 2.39 -14.07
N ALA A 481 12.96 3.30 -14.67
CA ALA A 481 14.05 3.99 -13.99
C ALA A 481 13.53 4.83 -12.80
N MET A 482 12.39 5.50 -12.94
CA MET A 482 11.73 6.21 -11.85
C MET A 482 11.40 5.28 -10.69
N GLU A 483 10.88 4.08 -10.96
CA GLU A 483 10.59 3.08 -9.93
C GLU A 483 11.87 2.57 -9.28
N GLY A 484 12.92 2.27 -10.05
CA GLY A 484 14.22 1.85 -9.50
C GLY A 484 14.82 2.91 -8.58
N SER A 485 14.78 4.18 -8.97
CA SER A 485 15.28 5.28 -8.14
C SER A 485 14.45 5.47 -6.86
N LEU A 486 13.13 5.28 -6.94
CA LEU A 486 12.25 5.31 -5.77
C LEU A 486 12.61 4.19 -4.79
N LYS A 487 12.76 2.95 -5.28
CA LYS A 487 13.14 1.82 -4.40
C LYS A 487 14.49 2.07 -3.71
N LEU A 488 15.48 2.56 -4.44
CA LEU A 488 16.80 2.83 -3.86
C LEU A 488 16.71 3.89 -2.74
N LYS A 489 16.02 5.02 -2.98
CA LYS A 489 15.91 6.08 -1.96
C LYS A 489 15.08 5.67 -0.74
N GLU A 490 14.01 4.89 -0.92
CA GLU A 490 13.11 4.49 0.16
C GLU A 490 13.80 3.65 1.23
N ILE A 491 14.62 2.69 0.82
CA ILE A 491 15.16 1.68 1.74
C ILE A 491 16.64 1.86 2.07
N SER A 492 17.44 2.45 1.18
CA SER A 492 18.87 2.68 1.40
C SER A 492 19.21 4.09 1.87
N TYR A 493 18.26 5.05 1.68
CA TYR A 493 18.43 6.48 1.95
C TYR A 493 19.49 7.16 1.06
N ILE A 494 19.90 6.53 -0.03
CA ILE A 494 20.71 7.14 -1.08
C ILE A 494 19.82 8.13 -1.82
N HIS A 495 20.29 9.36 -2.02
CA HIS A 495 19.59 10.32 -2.85
C HIS A 495 19.65 9.86 -4.31
N ALA A 496 18.54 9.37 -4.81
CA ALA A 496 18.45 8.77 -6.14
C ALA A 496 17.39 9.47 -6.99
N GLU A 497 17.75 9.88 -8.21
CA GLU A 497 16.83 10.53 -9.14
C GLU A 497 16.85 9.83 -10.49
N ALA A 498 15.70 9.86 -11.20
CA ALA A 498 15.57 9.30 -12.53
C ALA A 498 15.31 10.39 -13.56
N TYR A 499 15.95 10.28 -14.71
CA TYR A 499 15.79 11.24 -15.81
C TYR A 499 15.59 10.53 -17.16
N ALA A 500 14.76 11.14 -17.98
CA ALA A 500 14.76 10.79 -19.40
C ALA A 500 16.14 11.12 -19.98
N GLY A 501 16.79 10.14 -20.63
CA GLY A 501 18.19 10.29 -21.06
C GLY A 501 18.47 11.54 -21.92
N GLY A 502 17.47 12.02 -22.68
CA GLY A 502 17.58 13.26 -23.44
C GLY A 502 17.64 14.52 -22.60
N GLU A 503 16.98 14.52 -21.43
CA GLU A 503 16.88 15.68 -20.51
C GLU A 503 18.17 15.94 -19.72
N LEU A 504 19.11 15.00 -19.68
CA LEU A 504 20.39 15.19 -18.99
C LEU A 504 21.08 16.53 -19.36
N LYS A 505 21.05 16.89 -20.63
CA LYS A 505 21.72 18.07 -21.18
C LYS A 505 21.08 19.40 -20.73
N HIS A 506 19.86 19.33 -20.21
CA HIS A 506 19.08 20.51 -19.86
C HIS A 506 19.19 20.88 -18.37
N GLY A 507 20.21 20.34 -17.67
CA GLY A 507 20.53 20.71 -16.28
C GLY A 507 21.28 19.63 -15.52
N THR A 508 20.72 18.44 -15.43
CA THR A 508 21.19 17.32 -14.57
C THR A 508 22.65 16.90 -14.86
N LEU A 509 23.11 17.06 -16.09
CA LEU A 509 24.49 16.71 -16.45
C LEU A 509 25.54 17.48 -15.63
N ALA A 510 25.16 18.62 -15.05
CA ALA A 510 26.00 19.39 -14.12
C ALA A 510 26.30 18.66 -12.80
N LEU A 511 25.49 17.67 -12.44
CA LEU A 511 25.64 16.87 -11.22
C LEU A 511 26.46 15.59 -11.46
N ILE A 512 26.78 15.27 -12.71
CA ILE A 512 27.56 14.09 -13.04
C ILE A 512 29.05 14.40 -12.87
N GLU A 513 29.68 13.71 -11.92
CA GLU A 513 31.07 13.84 -11.55
C GLU A 513 31.75 12.47 -11.44
N GLU A 514 33.07 12.46 -11.24
CA GLU A 514 33.87 11.25 -11.13
C GLU A 514 33.36 10.30 -10.04
N GLY A 515 33.09 9.06 -10.42
CA GLY A 515 32.74 7.99 -9.52
C GLY A 515 31.29 8.02 -9.03
N ILE A 516 30.42 8.86 -9.60
CA ILE A 516 28.98 8.84 -9.29
C ILE A 516 28.31 7.66 -9.98
N PRO A 517 27.48 6.85 -9.29
CA PRO A 517 26.77 5.73 -9.91
C PRO A 517 25.64 6.23 -10.84
N VAL A 518 25.60 5.70 -12.06
CA VAL A 518 24.53 5.93 -13.03
C VAL A 518 23.98 4.58 -13.48
N ILE A 519 22.72 4.29 -13.18
CA ILE A 519 22.03 3.09 -13.61
C ILE A 519 21.27 3.42 -14.91
N ALA A 520 21.69 2.84 -16.03
CA ALA A 520 21.20 3.16 -17.36
C ALA A 520 20.41 1.99 -17.96
N LEU A 521 19.10 2.17 -18.13
CA LEU A 521 18.23 1.18 -18.76
C LEU A 521 18.27 1.34 -20.28
N ALA A 522 18.61 0.27 -20.99
CA ALA A 522 18.75 0.22 -22.45
C ALA A 522 18.04 -1.01 -23.03
N THR A 523 16.80 -1.29 -22.57
CA THR A 523 16.03 -2.47 -22.98
C THR A 523 15.17 -2.22 -24.22
N GLN A 524 14.94 -0.96 -24.60
CA GLN A 524 14.07 -0.58 -25.71
C GLN A 524 14.87 -0.42 -27.01
N GLU A 525 14.77 -1.39 -27.91
CA GLU A 525 15.52 -1.44 -29.16
C GLU A 525 15.34 -0.17 -30.01
N SER A 526 14.12 0.36 -30.10
CA SER A 526 13.79 1.54 -30.93
C SER A 526 14.56 2.82 -30.56
N VAL A 527 15.05 2.92 -29.32
CA VAL A 527 15.81 4.09 -28.81
C VAL A 527 17.19 3.71 -28.26
N ARG A 528 17.61 2.47 -28.47
CA ARG A 528 18.85 1.92 -27.94
C ARG A 528 20.07 2.76 -28.31
N GLU A 529 20.25 3.12 -29.58
CA GLU A 529 21.38 3.98 -30.03
C GLU A 529 21.39 5.34 -29.33
N LYS A 530 20.19 5.91 -29.04
CA LYS A 530 20.07 7.18 -28.32
C LYS A 530 20.46 7.01 -26.86
N MET A 531 20.10 5.87 -26.27
CA MET A 531 20.51 5.55 -24.89
C MET A 531 22.01 5.33 -24.79
N MET A 532 22.61 4.63 -25.75
CA MET A 532 24.08 4.46 -25.86
C MET A 532 24.80 5.80 -25.94
N SER A 533 24.24 6.78 -26.66
CA SER A 533 24.77 8.15 -26.71
C SER A 533 24.75 8.81 -25.32
N ASN A 534 23.65 8.67 -24.56
CA ASN A 534 23.55 9.24 -23.21
C ASN A 534 24.51 8.54 -22.22
N ILE A 535 24.74 7.23 -22.35
CA ILE A 535 25.73 6.50 -21.56
C ILE A 535 27.13 7.10 -21.83
N LYS A 536 27.50 7.34 -23.08
CA LYS A 536 28.81 7.96 -23.44
C LYS A 536 28.96 9.37 -22.86
N GLU A 537 27.87 10.14 -22.74
CA GLU A 537 27.90 11.49 -22.17
C GLU A 537 28.21 11.49 -20.67
N VAL A 538 27.66 10.57 -19.91
CA VAL A 538 27.97 10.44 -18.47
C VAL A 538 29.34 9.79 -18.26
N LYS A 539 29.73 8.82 -19.10
CA LYS A 539 31.05 8.22 -19.08
C LYS A 539 32.17 9.25 -19.37
N ALA A 540 31.92 10.23 -20.24
CA ALA A 540 32.86 11.32 -20.51
C ALA A 540 33.10 12.25 -19.31
N ARG A 541 32.39 12.05 -18.19
CA ARG A 541 32.53 12.74 -16.91
C ARG A 541 32.92 11.79 -15.77
N ASP A 542 33.50 10.64 -16.18
CA ASP A 542 34.00 9.61 -15.26
C ASP A 542 32.94 9.05 -14.28
N ALA A 543 31.65 9.08 -14.67
CA ALA A 543 30.60 8.37 -13.97
C ALA A 543 30.84 6.84 -14.04
N ILE A 544 30.42 6.13 -13.00
CA ILE A 544 30.35 4.68 -12.97
C ILE A 544 29.00 4.24 -13.50
N VAL A 545 28.99 3.60 -14.66
CA VAL A 545 27.73 3.22 -15.33
C VAL A 545 27.44 1.74 -15.16
N ILE A 546 26.26 1.44 -14.61
CA ILE A 546 25.65 0.12 -14.56
C ILE A 546 24.59 0.07 -15.66
N GLY A 547 24.85 -0.66 -16.74
CA GLY A 547 23.93 -0.81 -17.86
C GLY A 547 22.96 -1.98 -17.63
N VAL A 548 21.65 -1.72 -17.72
CA VAL A 548 20.61 -2.75 -17.70
C VAL A 548 20.14 -2.99 -19.13
N GLY A 549 20.34 -4.20 -19.65
CA GLY A 549 20.01 -4.57 -21.03
C GLY A 549 19.46 -5.99 -21.14
N MET A 550 19.10 -6.42 -22.34
CA MET A 550 18.68 -7.79 -22.59
C MET A 550 19.86 -8.72 -22.88
N LYS A 551 19.77 -10.00 -22.52
CA LYS A 551 20.76 -11.03 -22.86
C LYS A 551 21.09 -10.98 -24.34
N GLY A 552 22.41 -10.96 -24.65
CA GLY A 552 22.94 -10.87 -26.02
C GLY A 552 23.28 -9.45 -26.48
N ASP A 553 23.13 -8.43 -25.65
CA ASP A 553 23.56 -7.07 -25.94
C ASP A 553 25.04 -6.88 -25.61
N GLU A 554 25.90 -7.45 -26.45
CA GLU A 554 27.36 -7.33 -26.29
C GLU A 554 27.89 -5.91 -26.53
N GLU A 555 27.13 -5.07 -27.22
CA GLU A 555 27.54 -3.68 -27.46
C GLU A 555 27.38 -2.83 -26.20
N LEU A 556 26.31 -3.00 -25.44
CA LEU A 556 26.12 -2.31 -24.15
C LEU A 556 27.32 -2.57 -23.22
N ALA A 557 27.76 -3.82 -23.12
CA ALA A 557 28.89 -4.21 -22.28
C ALA A 557 30.21 -3.50 -22.61
N LYS A 558 30.39 -2.97 -23.83
CA LYS A 558 31.60 -2.24 -24.23
C LYS A 558 31.65 -0.80 -23.71
N TYR A 559 30.52 -0.23 -23.32
CA TYR A 559 30.40 1.18 -22.99
C TYR A 559 30.07 1.48 -21.53
N VAL A 560 29.80 0.44 -20.73
CA VAL A 560 29.49 0.55 -19.32
C VAL A 560 30.53 -0.12 -18.45
N ASP A 561 30.62 0.20 -17.19
CA ASP A 561 31.54 -0.43 -16.24
C ASP A 561 31.03 -1.79 -15.79
N HIS A 562 29.71 -1.92 -15.66
CA HIS A 562 29.04 -3.15 -15.25
C HIS A 562 27.75 -3.34 -16.04
N THR A 563 27.37 -4.59 -16.25
CA THR A 563 26.11 -4.95 -16.94
C THR A 563 25.23 -5.79 -16.05
N ILE A 564 23.92 -5.54 -16.15
CA ILE A 564 22.87 -6.42 -15.63
C ILE A 564 22.03 -6.84 -16.83
N PHE A 565 22.03 -8.11 -17.17
CA PHE A 565 21.25 -8.63 -18.28
C PHE A 565 19.99 -9.32 -17.79
N VAL A 566 18.84 -8.86 -18.30
CA VAL A 566 17.56 -9.56 -18.14
C VAL A 566 17.34 -10.50 -19.34
N PRO A 567 16.53 -11.56 -19.19
CA PRO A 567 16.15 -12.43 -20.29
C PRO A 567 15.57 -11.65 -21.47
N LYS A 568 15.78 -12.15 -22.68
CA LYS A 568 15.28 -11.53 -23.91
C LYS A 568 13.77 -11.78 -24.04
N THR A 569 13.00 -10.73 -24.30
CA THR A 569 11.57 -10.77 -24.56
C THR A 569 11.17 -9.56 -25.43
N ASP A 570 9.86 -9.35 -25.66
CA ASP A 570 9.35 -8.20 -26.43
C ASP A 570 9.43 -6.87 -25.64
N ALA A 571 9.22 -5.77 -26.35
CA ALA A 571 9.33 -4.41 -25.81
C ALA A 571 8.28 -4.08 -24.72
N PHE A 572 7.15 -4.80 -24.67
CA PHE A 572 6.07 -4.56 -23.70
C PHE A 572 6.23 -5.40 -22.42
N THR A 573 6.82 -6.59 -22.51
CA THR A 573 7.06 -7.46 -21.35
C THR A 573 8.40 -7.22 -20.67
N VAL A 574 9.43 -6.73 -21.39
CA VAL A 574 10.75 -6.46 -20.81
C VAL A 574 10.75 -5.47 -19.63
N PRO A 575 9.88 -4.44 -19.55
CA PRO A 575 9.80 -3.56 -18.38
C PRO A 575 9.50 -4.31 -17.07
N ILE A 576 8.71 -5.39 -17.14
CA ILE A 576 8.37 -6.23 -16.00
C ILE A 576 9.60 -7.01 -15.50
N LEU A 577 10.47 -7.44 -16.41
CA LEU A 577 11.74 -8.09 -16.04
C LEU A 577 12.79 -7.09 -15.56
N ALA A 578 12.86 -5.90 -16.20
CA ALA A 578 13.91 -4.92 -15.93
C ALA A 578 13.82 -4.31 -14.51
N VAL A 579 12.66 -4.26 -13.90
CA VAL A 579 12.52 -3.74 -12.53
C VAL A 579 13.06 -4.70 -11.47
N VAL A 580 13.03 -6.01 -11.71
CA VAL A 580 13.41 -7.02 -10.71
C VAL A 580 14.87 -6.86 -10.24
N PRO A 581 15.88 -6.74 -11.14
CA PRO A 581 17.24 -6.48 -10.70
C PRO A 581 17.41 -5.12 -10.01
N LEU A 582 16.61 -4.11 -10.33
CA LEU A 582 16.64 -2.82 -9.63
C LEU A 582 16.13 -2.93 -8.18
N GLN A 583 15.13 -3.77 -7.95
CA GLN A 583 14.64 -4.09 -6.61
C GLN A 583 15.72 -4.83 -5.79
N LEU A 584 16.40 -5.82 -6.40
CA LEU A 584 17.51 -6.54 -5.77
C LEU A 584 18.69 -5.61 -5.48
N LEU A 585 19.05 -4.73 -6.42
CA LEU A 585 20.11 -3.73 -6.24
C LEU A 585 19.81 -2.83 -5.04
N SER A 586 18.58 -2.33 -4.96
CA SER A 586 18.13 -1.48 -3.86
C SER A 586 18.14 -2.22 -2.52
N TYR A 587 17.66 -3.46 -2.50
CA TYR A 587 17.68 -4.32 -1.32
C TYR A 587 19.10 -4.52 -0.78
N TYR A 588 20.05 -4.95 -1.64
CA TYR A 588 21.42 -5.20 -1.19
C TYR A 588 22.17 -3.92 -0.83
N ALA A 589 21.91 -2.80 -1.51
CA ALA A 589 22.45 -1.50 -1.13
C ALA A 589 21.99 -1.09 0.28
N ALA A 590 20.71 -1.31 0.61
CA ALA A 590 20.17 -1.05 1.94
C ALA A 590 20.80 -1.94 3.02
N ILE A 591 20.98 -3.25 2.73
CA ILE A 591 21.67 -4.19 3.63
C ILE A 591 23.11 -3.74 3.89
N THR A 592 23.82 -3.32 2.85
CA THR A 592 25.21 -2.81 2.96
C THR A 592 25.31 -1.60 3.88
N ARG A 593 24.27 -0.76 3.91
CA ARG A 593 24.16 0.43 4.79
C ARG A 593 23.63 0.09 6.19
N GLY A 594 23.23 -1.16 6.45
CA GLY A 594 22.62 -1.57 7.72
C GLY A 594 21.22 -1.00 7.94
N ALA A 595 20.51 -0.66 6.85
CA ALA A 595 19.15 -0.13 6.92
C ALA A 595 18.12 -1.27 7.09
N ASP A 596 17.00 -0.97 7.75
CA ASP A 596 15.86 -1.88 7.86
C ASP A 596 15.06 -1.83 6.54
N VAL A 597 15.13 -2.90 5.75
CA VAL A 597 14.51 -2.97 4.41
C VAL A 597 13.01 -3.23 4.47
N ASP A 598 12.53 -3.86 5.54
CA ASP A 598 11.10 -4.15 5.72
C ASP A 598 10.33 -2.94 6.27
N LYS A 599 10.99 -2.17 7.15
CA LYS A 599 10.40 -1.03 7.86
C LYS A 599 11.34 0.18 7.79
N PRO A 600 11.53 0.77 6.60
CA PRO A 600 12.41 1.94 6.43
C PRO A 600 11.86 3.14 7.20
N ARG A 601 12.77 3.98 7.72
CA ARG A 601 12.41 5.16 8.52
C ARG A 601 11.46 6.09 7.75
N ASN A 602 10.51 6.70 8.48
CA ASN A 602 9.59 7.73 7.97
C ASN A 602 8.66 7.27 6.83
N LEU A 603 8.49 5.97 6.60
CA LEU A 603 7.57 5.43 5.59
C LEU A 603 6.57 4.46 6.23
N ALA A 604 5.39 4.37 5.65
CA ALA A 604 4.35 3.40 6.00
C ALA A 604 3.89 2.64 4.76
N LYS A 605 3.46 1.38 4.94
CA LYS A 605 3.00 0.53 3.82
C LYS A 605 1.82 1.13 3.06
N SER A 606 0.92 1.80 3.74
CA SER A 606 -0.24 2.46 3.14
C SER A 606 -0.50 3.80 3.82
N VAL A 607 -0.71 4.84 3.03
CA VAL A 607 -1.02 6.19 3.49
C VAL A 607 -2.53 6.39 3.40
N THR A 608 -3.21 6.36 4.55
CA THR A 608 -4.68 6.45 4.66
C THR A 608 -5.16 7.79 5.20
N VAL A 609 -4.26 8.73 5.38
CA VAL A 609 -4.49 10.11 5.80
C VAL A 609 -3.86 11.06 4.80
N GLU A 610 -4.39 12.27 4.71
CA GLU A 610 -3.83 13.38 3.94
C GLU A 610 -2.87 14.22 4.75
#